data_c234d3efd931d0852cbcccf40d0a39f5
#
_entry.id   c234d3efd931d0852cbcccf40d0a39f5
#
_cell.length_a   1.000
_cell.length_b   1.000
_cell.length_c   1.000
_cell.angle_alpha   90.00
_cell.angle_beta   90.00
_cell.angle_gamma   90.00
#
_symmetry.space_group_name_H-M   'P 1'
#
loop_
_entity.id
_entity.type
_entity.pdbx_description
1 polymer ?
#
loop_
_entity_poly.entity_id
_entity_poly.type
_entity_poly.pdbx_seq_one_letter_code
_entity_poly.pdbx_strand_id
1 'polypeptide(L)'
;MQAARLRHRRPMPPDSNTRPERRGWPAGQLALIQAAVQERTAHLSGTTRGLLWAAGSGLLFSFLNALMRLLALHLDPFQTQFLRYLFGLLVLLPLVWAHGLAAYRPQQMGGQFARGALHTMALCLWFFALPRIPLADMTAIGFTTPLFIMLGAYVFFREPMRWERWVATALGFVGVLVVVSPKLGTGAGQAGVYHLAMLASAPVFAASFLVTKALTKYETTGTIVLWQAITVTLFSLPLALPHWQAPTMLEWFAFLICGALGSASHYCLTRSLLVADMSATQSAKFLDLIWAALLGWLVFADLPTANTLAGGLLISLAIVWLARRESHLLVRPSAESTRP
;
A
#
# COMPACT_ATOMS: atom_id res chain seq x y z
N MET A 1 11.98 -67.71 14.19
CA MET A 1 10.57 -67.75 14.63
C MET A 1 10.33 -66.57 15.52
N GLN A 2 9.84 -65.47 14.96
CA GLN A 2 9.28 -64.32 15.73
C GLN A 2 8.15 -63.70 14.89
N ALA A 3 6.92 -63.98 15.33
CA ALA A 3 5.70 -63.51 14.69
C ALA A 3 5.37 -62.08 15.15
N ALA A 4 5.32 -61.18 14.22
CA ALA A 4 4.97 -59.77 14.44
C ALA A 4 3.48 -59.62 14.79
N ARG A 5 3.19 -59.04 15.95
CA ARG A 5 1.82 -58.65 16.37
C ARG A 5 1.40 -57.38 15.65
N LEU A 6 0.57 -57.49 14.65
CA LEU A 6 -0.19 -56.37 14.06
C LEU A 6 -1.28 -55.92 15.05
N ARG A 7 -1.08 -54.77 15.69
CA ARG A 7 -2.12 -54.12 16.48
C ARG A 7 -3.06 -53.36 15.50
N HIS A 8 -4.28 -53.85 15.37
CA HIS A 8 -5.38 -53.13 14.76
C HIS A 8 -5.63 -51.80 15.53
N ARG A 9 -5.27 -50.67 14.93
CA ARG A 9 -5.74 -49.38 15.39
C ARG A 9 -7.23 -49.25 14.97
N ARG A 10 -8.12 -49.19 15.97
CA ARG A 10 -9.54 -48.81 15.74
C ARG A 10 -9.55 -47.35 15.21
N PRO A 11 -10.37 -47.04 14.18
CA PRO A 11 -10.57 -45.63 13.78
C PRO A 11 -11.21 -44.87 14.95
N MET A 12 -10.65 -43.70 15.29
CA MET A 12 -11.27 -42.78 16.25
C MET A 12 -12.63 -42.32 15.72
N PRO A 13 -13.65 -42.20 16.58
CA PRO A 13 -14.93 -41.62 16.16
C PRO A 13 -14.72 -40.17 15.74
N PRO A 14 -15.51 -39.65 14.78
CA PRO A 14 -15.41 -38.26 14.36
C PRO A 14 -15.72 -37.34 15.55
N ASP A 15 -14.85 -36.33 15.73
CA ASP A 15 -14.97 -35.32 16.77
C ASP A 15 -16.32 -34.59 16.67
N SER A 16 -17.21 -34.88 17.61
CA SER A 16 -18.57 -34.33 17.69
C SER A 16 -18.61 -32.88 18.21
N ASN A 17 -17.49 -32.15 18.12
CA ASN A 17 -17.40 -30.79 18.65
C ASN A 17 -17.25 -29.71 17.57
N THR A 18 -17.79 -29.95 16.36
CA THR A 18 -18.02 -28.88 15.41
C THR A 18 -19.29 -28.12 15.87
N ARG A 19 -19.11 -27.14 16.76
CA ARG A 19 -20.11 -26.10 16.95
C ARG A 19 -20.42 -25.47 15.59
N PRO A 20 -21.69 -25.31 15.17
CA PRO A 20 -22.00 -24.61 13.94
C PRO A 20 -21.43 -23.19 14.07
N GLU A 21 -20.46 -22.85 13.24
CA GLU A 21 -19.99 -21.49 13.11
C GLU A 21 -21.20 -20.60 12.84
N ARG A 22 -21.50 -19.70 13.77
CA ARG A 22 -22.47 -18.64 13.53
C ARG A 22 -21.92 -17.80 12.37
N ARG A 23 -22.36 -18.12 11.15
CA ARG A 23 -22.12 -17.32 9.94
C ARG A 23 -22.86 -16.01 10.11
N GLY A 24 -22.24 -15.06 10.84
CA GLY A 24 -22.74 -13.70 10.94
C GLY A 24 -22.63 -13.02 9.57
N TRP A 25 -23.72 -12.45 9.12
CA TRP A 25 -23.76 -11.46 8.03
C TRP A 25 -22.95 -10.23 8.48
N PRO A 26 -21.86 -9.83 7.89
CA PRO A 26 -21.23 -9.82 6.57
C PRO A 26 -19.97 -10.70 6.44
N ALA A 27 -19.51 -11.37 7.50
CA ALA A 27 -18.29 -12.19 7.45
C ALA A 27 -18.40 -13.32 6.41
N GLY A 28 -19.59 -13.90 6.25
CA GLY A 28 -19.85 -14.94 5.26
C GLY A 28 -19.69 -14.46 3.81
N GLN A 29 -20.12 -13.24 3.49
CA GLN A 29 -20.01 -12.70 2.13
C GLN A 29 -18.55 -12.36 1.76
N LEU A 30 -17.79 -11.79 2.68
CA LEU A 30 -16.36 -11.54 2.46
C LEU A 30 -15.57 -12.84 2.31
N ALA A 31 -15.87 -13.85 3.11
CA ALA A 31 -15.27 -15.17 2.96
C ALA A 31 -15.64 -15.83 1.61
N LEU A 32 -16.87 -15.67 1.14
CA LEU A 32 -17.32 -16.14 -0.18
C LEU A 32 -16.61 -15.37 -1.32
N ILE A 33 -16.48 -14.05 -1.20
CA ILE A 33 -15.75 -13.25 -2.18
C ILE A 33 -14.27 -13.67 -2.21
N GLN A 34 -13.65 -13.84 -1.05
CA GLN A 34 -12.26 -14.30 -0.95
C GLN A 34 -12.09 -15.69 -1.53
N ALA A 35 -13.00 -16.64 -1.24
CA ALA A 35 -12.99 -17.98 -1.79
C ALA A 35 -13.17 -17.96 -3.30
N ALA A 36 -14.14 -17.20 -3.82
CA ALA A 36 -14.38 -17.06 -5.25
C ALA A 36 -13.20 -16.42 -6.00
N VAL A 37 -12.56 -15.40 -5.42
CA VAL A 37 -11.34 -14.79 -5.98
C VAL A 37 -10.19 -15.80 -5.97
N GLN A 38 -10.04 -16.54 -4.87
CA GLN A 38 -8.98 -17.53 -4.72
C GLN A 38 -9.18 -18.69 -5.68
N GLU A 39 -10.40 -19.18 -5.87
CA GLU A 39 -10.73 -20.23 -6.83
C GLU A 39 -10.50 -19.77 -8.27
N ARG A 40 -11.00 -18.58 -8.64
CA ARG A 40 -10.80 -18.01 -9.99
C ARG A 40 -9.34 -17.69 -10.32
N THR A 41 -8.51 -17.44 -9.31
CA THR A 41 -7.10 -17.12 -9.49
C THR A 41 -6.16 -18.26 -9.12
N ALA A 42 -6.68 -19.43 -8.74
CA ALA A 42 -5.88 -20.58 -8.31
C ALA A 42 -4.92 -21.09 -9.40
N HIS A 43 -5.32 -20.94 -10.66
CA HIS A 43 -4.52 -21.32 -11.85
C HIS A 43 -3.41 -20.30 -12.17
N LEU A 44 -3.42 -19.10 -11.54
CA LEU A 44 -2.43 -18.06 -11.78
C LEU A 44 -1.22 -18.24 -10.86
N SER A 45 -0.04 -17.85 -11.36
CA SER A 45 1.17 -17.82 -10.54
C SER A 45 1.02 -16.85 -9.37
N GLY A 46 1.79 -17.08 -8.29
CA GLY A 46 1.82 -16.17 -7.13
C GLY A 46 2.14 -14.73 -7.54
N THR A 47 3.11 -14.55 -8.46
CA THR A 47 3.48 -13.25 -9.02
C THR A 47 2.30 -12.58 -9.73
N THR A 48 1.58 -13.30 -10.59
CA THR A 48 0.42 -12.75 -11.31
C THR A 48 -0.68 -12.32 -10.35
N ARG A 49 -0.97 -13.14 -9.32
CA ARG A 49 -1.93 -12.77 -8.26
C ARG A 49 -1.48 -11.52 -7.50
N GLY A 50 -0.19 -11.42 -7.19
CA GLY A 50 0.39 -10.25 -6.54
C GLY A 50 0.25 -8.98 -7.38
N LEU A 51 0.49 -9.07 -8.69
CA LEU A 51 0.30 -7.96 -9.63
C LEU A 51 -1.16 -7.52 -9.73
N LEU A 52 -2.11 -8.45 -9.78
CA LEU A 52 -3.54 -8.13 -9.79
C LEU A 52 -3.97 -7.41 -8.50
N TRP A 53 -3.51 -7.88 -7.34
CA TRP A 53 -3.76 -7.22 -6.06
C TRP A 53 -3.12 -5.82 -6.01
N ALA A 54 -1.91 -5.65 -6.55
CA ALA A 54 -1.23 -4.35 -6.63
C ALA A 54 -1.97 -3.37 -7.54
N ALA A 55 -2.38 -3.83 -8.74
CA ALA A 55 -3.15 -3.01 -9.68
C ALA A 55 -4.50 -2.58 -9.11
N GLY A 56 -5.23 -3.51 -8.46
CA GLY A 56 -6.47 -3.19 -7.76
C GLY A 56 -6.26 -2.19 -6.63
N SER A 57 -5.19 -2.34 -5.85
CA SER A 57 -4.80 -1.36 -4.82
C SER A 57 -4.56 0.03 -5.42
N GLY A 58 -3.80 0.11 -6.52
CA GLY A 58 -3.47 1.37 -7.19
C GLY A 58 -4.71 2.10 -7.71
N LEU A 59 -5.62 1.37 -8.35
CA LEU A 59 -6.89 1.93 -8.82
C LEU A 59 -7.71 2.52 -7.67
N LEU A 60 -7.89 1.76 -6.59
CA LEU A 60 -8.63 2.21 -5.40
C LEU A 60 -7.95 3.42 -4.73
N PHE A 61 -6.61 3.43 -4.66
CA PHE A 61 -5.86 4.58 -4.15
C PHE A 61 -6.01 5.81 -5.04
N SER A 62 -6.05 5.65 -6.36
CA SER A 62 -6.22 6.78 -7.28
C SER A 62 -7.58 7.46 -7.10
N PHE A 63 -8.66 6.67 -7.00
CA PHE A 63 -9.99 7.22 -6.66
C PHE A 63 -10.00 7.88 -5.28
N LEU A 64 -9.42 7.22 -4.28
CA LEU A 64 -9.28 7.77 -2.94
C LEU A 64 -8.53 9.11 -2.97
N ASN A 65 -7.40 9.19 -3.65
CA ASN A 65 -6.56 10.39 -3.71
C ASN A 65 -7.30 11.56 -4.38
N ALA A 66 -8.07 11.29 -5.44
CA ALA A 66 -8.91 12.31 -6.07
C ALA A 66 -9.98 12.83 -5.10
N LEU A 67 -10.70 11.94 -4.41
CA LEU A 67 -11.72 12.33 -3.45
C LEU A 67 -11.12 13.06 -2.23
N MET A 68 -9.96 12.59 -1.73
CA MET A 68 -9.24 13.25 -0.63
C MET A 68 -8.76 14.65 -1.02
N ARG A 69 -8.31 14.85 -2.28
CA ARG A 69 -7.94 16.18 -2.76
C ARG A 69 -9.14 17.12 -2.81
N LEU A 70 -10.31 16.65 -3.30
CA LEU A 70 -11.54 17.45 -3.28
C LEU A 70 -11.89 17.90 -1.85
N LEU A 71 -11.84 17.00 -0.88
CA LEU A 71 -12.12 17.32 0.53
C LEU A 71 -11.08 18.28 1.12
N ALA A 72 -9.80 18.09 0.83
CA ALA A 72 -8.70 18.92 1.34
C ALA A 72 -8.62 20.32 0.69
N LEU A 73 -9.41 20.58 -0.36
CA LEU A 73 -9.59 21.94 -0.90
C LEU A 73 -10.56 22.78 -0.06
N HIS A 74 -11.44 22.13 0.71
CA HIS A 74 -12.48 22.80 1.51
C HIS A 74 -12.23 22.68 3.02
N LEU A 75 -11.65 21.56 3.46
CA LEU A 75 -11.37 21.25 4.86
C LEU A 75 -9.86 21.28 5.13
N ASP A 76 -9.50 21.43 6.41
CA ASP A 76 -8.10 21.33 6.81
C ASP A 76 -7.50 19.95 6.40
N PRO A 77 -6.29 19.93 5.79
CA PRO A 77 -5.67 18.70 5.32
C PRO A 77 -5.44 17.65 6.42
N PHE A 78 -5.09 18.05 7.63
CA PHE A 78 -4.83 17.13 8.74
C PHE A 78 -6.13 16.60 9.34
N GLN A 79 -7.19 17.42 9.39
CA GLN A 79 -8.54 16.96 9.70
C GLN A 79 -9.02 15.95 8.67
N THR A 80 -8.79 16.22 7.38
CA THR A 80 -9.15 15.34 6.28
C THR A 80 -8.44 13.98 6.40
N GLN A 81 -7.13 13.98 6.75
CA GLN A 81 -6.37 12.77 7.06
C GLN A 81 -6.97 11.98 8.22
N PHE A 82 -7.25 12.67 9.35
CA PHE A 82 -7.84 12.05 10.54
C PHE A 82 -9.19 11.39 10.23
N LEU A 83 -10.12 12.15 9.63
CA LEU A 83 -11.47 11.66 9.31
C LEU A 83 -11.42 10.46 8.35
N ARG A 84 -10.55 10.48 7.35
CA ARG A 84 -10.36 9.33 6.45
C ARG A 84 -10.02 8.05 7.22
N TYR A 85 -9.08 8.12 8.19
CA TYR A 85 -8.67 6.93 8.95
C TYR A 85 -9.70 6.55 10.01
N LEU A 86 -10.35 7.52 10.64
CA LEU A 86 -11.48 7.28 11.56
C LEU A 86 -12.60 6.54 10.83
N PHE A 87 -13.03 6.99 9.67
CA PHE A 87 -14.05 6.30 8.88
C PHE A 87 -13.56 4.95 8.34
N GLY A 88 -12.26 4.83 8.03
CA GLY A 88 -11.66 3.54 7.72
C GLY A 88 -11.77 2.54 8.87
N LEU A 89 -11.56 3.00 10.10
CA LEU A 89 -11.76 2.20 11.31
C LEU A 89 -13.24 1.83 11.49
N LEU A 90 -14.16 2.79 11.34
CA LEU A 90 -15.60 2.56 11.47
C LEU A 90 -16.12 1.52 10.47
N VAL A 91 -15.66 1.58 9.23
CA VAL A 91 -16.01 0.61 8.17
C VAL A 91 -15.49 -0.80 8.50
N LEU A 92 -14.39 -0.92 9.23
CA LEU A 92 -13.84 -2.22 9.66
C LEU A 92 -14.54 -2.79 10.91
N LEU A 93 -15.23 -1.98 11.73
CA LEU A 93 -15.85 -2.43 12.98
C LEU A 93 -16.84 -3.60 12.81
N PRO A 94 -17.76 -3.61 11.82
CA PRO A 94 -18.66 -4.75 11.63
C PRO A 94 -17.88 -6.05 11.36
N LEU A 95 -16.77 -5.97 10.65
CA LEU A 95 -15.90 -7.12 10.37
C LEU A 95 -15.20 -7.61 11.64
N VAL A 96 -14.74 -6.68 12.47
CA VAL A 96 -14.10 -6.99 13.76
C VAL A 96 -15.10 -7.66 14.70
N TRP A 97 -16.33 -7.17 14.76
CA TRP A 97 -17.39 -7.79 15.58
C TRP A 97 -17.76 -9.19 15.09
N ALA A 98 -17.83 -9.39 13.78
CA ALA A 98 -18.16 -10.69 13.18
C ALA A 98 -17.12 -11.78 13.47
N HIS A 99 -15.84 -11.42 13.51
CA HIS A 99 -14.72 -12.36 13.74
C HIS A 99 -14.28 -12.41 15.21
N GLY A 100 -14.72 -11.46 16.04
CA GLY A 100 -14.30 -11.26 17.42
C GLY A 100 -12.96 -10.50 17.54
N LEU A 101 -12.86 -9.70 18.59
CA LEU A 101 -11.67 -8.86 18.86
C LEU A 101 -10.37 -9.68 19.01
N ALA A 102 -10.48 -10.90 19.53
CA ALA A 102 -9.32 -11.77 19.72
C ALA A 102 -8.61 -12.14 18.41
N ALA A 103 -9.34 -12.19 17.28
CA ALA A 103 -8.77 -12.51 15.97
C ALA A 103 -7.81 -11.41 15.44
N TYR A 104 -7.90 -10.21 15.99
CA TYR A 104 -7.10 -9.05 15.57
C TYR A 104 -6.07 -8.62 16.63
N ARG A 105 -5.86 -9.47 17.65
CA ARG A 105 -4.82 -9.21 18.67
C ARG A 105 -3.43 -9.29 18.01
N PRO A 106 -2.63 -8.22 18.04
CA PRO A 106 -1.34 -8.20 17.38
C PRO A 106 -0.32 -9.00 18.19
N GLN A 107 0.57 -9.70 17.51
CA GLN A 107 1.73 -10.36 18.10
C GLN A 107 2.88 -9.37 18.27
N GLN A 108 2.99 -8.37 17.37
CA GLN A 108 4.05 -7.38 17.31
C GLN A 108 3.50 -5.95 17.51
N MET A 109 3.02 -5.67 18.73
CA MET A 109 2.42 -4.37 19.09
C MET A 109 3.36 -3.19 18.77
N GLY A 110 4.64 -3.27 19.17
CA GLY A 110 5.61 -2.22 18.88
C GLY A 110 5.79 -1.97 17.38
N GLY A 111 5.76 -3.01 16.56
CA GLY A 111 5.82 -2.90 15.10
C GLY A 111 4.59 -2.19 14.52
N GLN A 112 3.38 -2.45 15.04
CA GLN A 112 2.15 -1.78 14.61
C GLN A 112 2.19 -0.27 14.93
N PHE A 113 2.63 0.10 16.14
CA PHE A 113 2.77 1.50 16.53
C PHE A 113 3.88 2.21 15.74
N ALA A 114 5.06 1.59 15.56
CA ALA A 114 6.12 2.15 14.73
C ALA A 114 5.68 2.39 13.30
N ARG A 115 4.96 1.40 12.71
CA ARG A 115 4.35 1.54 11.38
C ARG A 115 3.36 2.70 11.33
N GLY A 116 2.47 2.79 12.33
CA GLY A 116 1.47 3.86 12.42
C GLY A 116 2.10 5.24 12.53
N ALA A 117 3.12 5.41 13.35
CA ALA A 117 3.86 6.67 13.51
C ALA A 117 4.54 7.10 12.21
N LEU A 118 5.31 6.19 11.59
CA LEU A 118 5.95 6.44 10.28
C LEU A 118 4.92 6.78 9.21
N HIS A 119 3.81 6.04 9.17
CA HIS A 119 2.77 6.28 8.18
C HIS A 119 2.08 7.62 8.37
N THR A 120 1.77 7.99 9.62
CA THR A 120 1.19 9.30 9.95
C THR A 120 2.14 10.44 9.59
N MET A 121 3.43 10.32 9.89
CA MET A 121 4.43 11.33 9.52
C MET A 121 4.52 11.51 8.01
N ALA A 122 4.54 10.41 7.25
CA ALA A 122 4.53 10.46 5.79
C ALA A 122 3.25 11.12 5.25
N LEU A 123 2.10 10.80 5.83
CA LEU A 123 0.82 11.39 5.47
C LEU A 123 0.75 12.88 5.80
N CYS A 124 1.32 13.34 6.90
CA CYS A 124 1.39 14.78 7.22
C CYS A 124 2.09 15.56 6.10
N LEU A 125 3.24 15.07 5.62
CA LEU A 125 3.95 15.67 4.50
C LEU A 125 3.14 15.61 3.21
N TRP A 126 2.49 14.48 2.97
CA TRP A 126 1.68 14.23 1.79
C TRP A 126 0.41 15.12 1.77
N PHE A 127 -0.34 15.20 2.87
CA PHE A 127 -1.55 16.04 2.98
C PHE A 127 -1.23 17.52 2.96
N PHE A 128 -0.07 17.94 3.45
CA PHE A 128 0.41 19.31 3.31
C PHE A 128 0.57 19.69 1.83
N ALA A 129 1.00 18.77 0.98
CA ALA A 129 1.18 18.99 -0.46
C ALA A 129 -0.11 18.78 -1.27
N LEU A 130 -0.99 17.87 -0.85
CA LEU A 130 -2.15 17.39 -1.62
C LEU A 130 -3.03 18.49 -2.23
N PRO A 131 -3.46 19.54 -1.50
CA PRO A 131 -4.31 20.58 -2.07
C PRO A 131 -3.56 21.58 -2.98
N ARG A 132 -2.22 21.50 -3.03
CA ARG A 132 -1.37 22.54 -3.62
C ARG A 132 -0.63 22.12 -4.89
N ILE A 133 -0.58 20.82 -5.18
CA ILE A 133 0.08 20.31 -6.39
C ILE A 133 -0.84 19.33 -7.15
N PRO A 134 -0.68 19.23 -8.50
CA PRO A 134 -1.48 18.32 -9.32
C PRO A 134 -1.29 16.85 -8.91
N LEU A 135 -2.34 16.03 -9.06
CA LEU A 135 -2.30 14.59 -8.74
C LEU A 135 -1.23 13.84 -9.55
N ALA A 136 -1.00 14.25 -10.81
CA ALA A 136 0.02 13.65 -11.65
C ALA A 136 1.44 13.92 -11.10
N ASP A 137 1.73 15.15 -10.61
CA ASP A 137 3.02 15.48 -10.00
C ASP A 137 3.22 14.67 -8.70
N MET A 138 2.17 14.57 -7.86
CA MET A 138 2.20 13.76 -6.64
C MET A 138 2.53 12.30 -6.94
N THR A 139 1.87 11.73 -7.95
CA THR A 139 2.09 10.33 -8.34
C THR A 139 3.49 10.13 -8.91
N ALA A 140 3.96 11.04 -9.77
CA ALA A 140 5.30 10.97 -10.34
C ALA A 140 6.39 11.04 -9.26
N ILE A 141 6.27 11.97 -8.29
CA ILE A 141 7.18 12.05 -7.14
C ILE A 141 7.04 10.79 -6.26
N GLY A 142 5.82 10.31 -6.05
CA GLY A 142 5.53 9.10 -5.28
C GLY A 142 6.22 7.85 -5.82
N PHE A 143 6.54 7.79 -7.12
CA PHE A 143 7.33 6.70 -7.71
C PHE A 143 8.77 6.62 -7.20
N THR A 144 9.26 7.62 -6.44
CA THR A 144 10.53 7.48 -5.72
C THR A 144 10.42 6.54 -4.51
N THR A 145 9.23 6.32 -3.98
CA THR A 145 9.03 5.40 -2.84
C THR A 145 9.61 4.00 -3.08
N PRO A 146 9.39 3.34 -4.24
CA PRO A 146 10.07 2.08 -4.57
C PRO A 146 11.60 2.14 -4.50
N LEU A 147 12.20 3.26 -4.89
CA LEU A 147 13.65 3.44 -4.83
C LEU A 147 14.15 3.45 -3.38
N PHE A 148 13.45 4.19 -2.51
CA PHE A 148 13.73 4.19 -1.07
C PHE A 148 13.45 2.85 -0.41
N ILE A 149 12.44 2.09 -0.89
CA ILE A 149 12.19 0.71 -0.43
C ILE A 149 13.38 -0.18 -0.76
N MET A 150 13.94 -0.10 -1.97
CA MET A 150 15.12 -0.89 -2.37
C MET A 150 16.34 -0.54 -1.52
N LEU A 151 16.60 0.76 -1.30
CA LEU A 151 17.68 1.22 -0.42
C LEU A 151 17.48 0.72 1.02
N GLY A 152 16.26 0.80 1.54
CA GLY A 152 15.91 0.29 2.86
C GLY A 152 16.05 -1.23 2.96
N ALA A 153 15.68 -1.99 1.94
CA ALA A 153 15.86 -3.43 1.89
C ALA A 153 17.34 -3.82 1.94
N TYR A 154 18.20 -3.09 1.24
CA TYR A 154 19.65 -3.24 1.33
C TYR A 154 20.18 -3.00 2.75
N VAL A 155 19.76 -1.89 3.39
CA VAL A 155 20.28 -1.49 4.72
C VAL A 155 19.74 -2.39 5.84
N PHE A 156 18.41 -2.64 5.87
CA PHE A 156 17.75 -3.32 7.00
C PHE A 156 17.67 -4.83 6.84
N PHE A 157 17.49 -5.32 5.61
CA PHE A 157 17.40 -6.78 5.34
C PHE A 157 18.68 -7.35 4.76
N ARG A 158 19.72 -6.51 4.55
CA ARG A 158 21.01 -6.90 3.95
C ARG A 158 20.84 -7.62 2.61
N GLU A 159 19.80 -7.23 1.85
CA GLU A 159 19.62 -7.75 0.51
C GLU A 159 20.75 -7.25 -0.40
N PRO A 160 21.34 -8.11 -1.25
CA PRO A 160 22.44 -7.71 -2.12
C PRO A 160 21.99 -6.64 -3.10
N MET A 161 22.66 -5.48 -3.05
CA MET A 161 22.37 -4.35 -3.93
C MET A 161 23.16 -4.52 -5.24
N ARG A 162 22.54 -5.14 -6.23
CA ARG A 162 23.12 -5.35 -7.55
C ARG A 162 23.27 -4.04 -8.31
N TRP A 163 24.18 -3.98 -9.29
CA TRP A 163 24.43 -2.77 -10.08
C TRP A 163 23.19 -2.26 -10.79
N GLU A 164 22.29 -3.16 -11.22
CA GLU A 164 21.01 -2.82 -11.85
C GLU A 164 20.12 -1.98 -10.92
N ARG A 165 20.11 -2.29 -9.62
CA ARG A 165 19.36 -1.51 -8.62
C ARG A 165 19.95 -0.11 -8.44
N TRP A 166 21.28 0.04 -8.49
CA TRP A 166 21.94 1.34 -8.44
C TRP A 166 21.59 2.20 -9.65
N VAL A 167 21.64 1.62 -10.86
CA VAL A 167 21.27 2.33 -12.10
C VAL A 167 19.79 2.73 -12.08
N ALA A 168 18.88 1.84 -11.69
CA ALA A 168 17.45 2.16 -11.57
C ALA A 168 17.22 3.28 -10.57
N THR A 169 17.92 3.26 -9.43
CA THR A 169 17.84 4.31 -8.40
C THR A 169 18.32 5.65 -8.99
N ALA A 170 19.46 5.69 -9.65
CA ALA A 170 19.99 6.91 -10.25
C ALA A 170 19.04 7.48 -11.32
N LEU A 171 18.53 6.64 -12.24
CA LEU A 171 17.56 7.05 -13.25
C LEU A 171 16.26 7.56 -12.62
N GLY A 172 15.80 6.91 -11.56
CA GLY A 172 14.64 7.35 -10.80
C GLY A 172 14.83 8.75 -10.20
N PHE A 173 15.96 9.01 -9.57
CA PHE A 173 16.28 10.36 -9.04
C PHE A 173 16.39 11.40 -10.15
N VAL A 174 16.99 11.09 -11.31
CA VAL A 174 17.01 12.00 -12.47
C VAL A 174 15.57 12.30 -12.91
N GLY A 175 14.69 11.31 -13.00
CA GLY A 175 13.28 11.51 -13.33
C GLY A 175 12.57 12.43 -12.35
N VAL A 176 12.84 12.31 -11.04
CA VAL A 176 12.29 13.25 -10.03
C VAL A 176 12.81 14.66 -10.24
N LEU A 177 14.10 14.82 -10.50
CA LEU A 177 14.68 16.14 -10.79
C LEU A 177 14.02 16.78 -12.02
N VAL A 178 13.69 16.01 -13.06
CA VAL A 178 12.94 16.50 -14.24
C VAL A 178 11.55 17.01 -13.83
N VAL A 179 10.83 16.33 -12.92
CA VAL A 179 9.51 16.76 -12.45
C VAL A 179 9.60 18.02 -11.57
N VAL A 180 10.57 18.04 -10.64
CA VAL A 180 10.61 19.02 -9.55
C VAL A 180 11.40 20.28 -9.93
N SER A 181 12.47 20.17 -10.72
CA SER A 181 13.38 21.30 -11.02
C SER A 181 12.69 22.55 -11.59
N PRO A 182 11.71 22.46 -12.53
CA PRO A 182 11.05 23.66 -13.03
C PRO A 182 10.23 24.41 -11.95
N LYS A 183 9.84 23.68 -10.89
CA LYS A 183 9.07 24.24 -9.77
C LYS A 183 9.95 24.89 -8.70
N LEU A 184 11.23 24.58 -8.68
CA LEU A 184 12.20 25.16 -7.74
C LEU A 184 12.84 26.46 -8.26
N GLY A 185 12.93 26.64 -9.60
CA GLY A 185 13.72 27.69 -10.24
C GLY A 185 13.03 28.99 -10.60
N THR A 186 11.69 29.08 -10.52
CA THR A 186 10.93 30.22 -11.10
C THR A 186 10.32 31.17 -10.06
N GLY A 187 11.03 31.50 -8.96
CA GLY A 187 10.52 32.48 -7.98
C GLY A 187 9.26 32.05 -7.21
N ALA A 188 8.79 30.85 -7.43
CA ALA A 188 7.62 30.26 -6.79
C ALA A 188 7.99 29.63 -5.45
N GLY A 189 8.55 30.42 -4.50
CA GLY A 189 9.06 29.94 -3.22
C GLY A 189 8.09 29.01 -2.45
N GLN A 190 6.78 29.21 -2.56
CA GLN A 190 5.81 28.34 -1.92
C GLN A 190 5.53 27.05 -2.73
N ALA A 191 5.46 27.10 -4.06
CA ALA A 191 5.19 25.90 -4.87
C ALA A 191 6.29 24.83 -4.72
N GLY A 192 7.55 25.23 -4.63
CA GLY A 192 8.69 24.33 -4.40
C GLY A 192 8.62 23.60 -3.07
N VAL A 193 8.17 24.25 -1.99
CA VAL A 193 8.06 23.65 -0.65
C VAL A 193 7.08 22.47 -0.66
N TYR A 194 5.96 22.57 -1.37
CA TYR A 194 4.98 21.47 -1.46
C TYR A 194 5.53 20.27 -2.23
N HIS A 195 6.29 20.49 -3.32
CA HIS A 195 6.96 19.41 -4.04
C HIS A 195 8.06 18.76 -3.20
N LEU A 196 8.82 19.54 -2.41
CA LEU A 196 9.82 19.02 -1.49
C LEU A 196 9.18 18.24 -0.34
N ALA A 197 8.05 18.71 0.22
CA ALA A 197 7.30 17.97 1.24
C ALA A 197 6.82 16.63 0.69
N MET A 198 6.28 16.61 -0.54
CA MET A 198 5.88 15.39 -1.23
C MET A 198 7.08 14.43 -1.42
N LEU A 199 8.23 14.94 -1.87
CA LEU A 199 9.45 14.15 -2.02
C LEU A 199 9.93 13.59 -0.68
N ALA A 200 9.92 14.40 0.39
CA ALA A 200 10.30 13.97 1.74
C ALA A 200 9.35 12.91 2.31
N SER A 201 8.09 12.87 1.88
CA SER A 201 7.14 11.83 2.29
C SER A 201 7.54 10.43 1.79
N ALA A 202 8.21 10.34 0.63
CA ALA A 202 8.52 9.07 -0.02
C ALA A 202 9.43 8.14 0.80
N PRO A 203 10.59 8.58 1.37
CA PRO A 203 11.41 7.72 2.22
C PRO A 203 10.68 7.31 3.51
N VAL A 204 9.81 8.16 4.05
CA VAL A 204 9.04 7.84 5.26
C VAL A 204 7.95 6.81 4.96
N PHE A 205 7.24 6.92 3.82
CA PHE A 205 6.36 5.87 3.34
C PHE A 205 7.11 4.56 3.09
N ALA A 206 8.29 4.64 2.47
CA ALA A 206 9.12 3.47 2.24
C ALA A 206 9.44 2.74 3.55
N ALA A 207 9.85 3.47 4.60
CA ALA A 207 10.08 2.90 5.92
C ALA A 207 8.82 2.23 6.48
N SER A 208 7.64 2.87 6.37
CA SER A 208 6.36 2.27 6.79
C SER A 208 6.04 0.98 6.00
N PHE A 209 6.32 0.93 4.70
CA PHE A 209 6.10 -0.27 3.88
C PHE A 209 7.08 -1.39 4.20
N LEU A 210 8.33 -1.09 4.53
CA LEU A 210 9.31 -2.07 5.01
C LEU A 210 8.86 -2.70 6.33
N VAL A 211 8.38 -1.88 7.28
CA VAL A 211 7.78 -2.39 8.52
C VAL A 211 6.54 -3.23 8.22
N THR A 212 5.69 -2.82 7.27
CA THR A 212 4.53 -3.62 6.83
C THR A 212 4.97 -4.99 6.33
N LYS A 213 5.98 -5.04 5.47
CA LYS A 213 6.53 -6.32 4.94
C LYS A 213 7.07 -7.20 6.07
N ALA A 214 7.78 -6.61 7.04
CA ALA A 214 8.26 -7.36 8.21
C ALA A 214 7.10 -7.94 9.04
N LEU A 215 6.03 -7.15 9.25
CA LEU A 215 4.84 -7.58 10.00
C LEU A 215 4.07 -8.72 9.32
N THR A 216 4.08 -8.83 7.98
CA THR A 216 3.39 -9.94 7.28
C THR A 216 3.90 -11.32 7.65
N LYS A 217 5.07 -11.43 8.31
CA LYS A 217 5.61 -12.69 8.82
C LYS A 217 4.90 -13.18 10.08
N TYR A 218 4.30 -12.27 10.84
CA TYR A 218 3.73 -12.55 12.16
C TYR A 218 2.25 -12.26 12.24
N GLU A 219 1.75 -11.37 11.40
CA GLU A 219 0.41 -10.79 11.49
C GLU A 219 -0.45 -11.13 10.28
N THR A 220 -1.75 -11.26 10.48
CA THR A 220 -2.70 -11.37 9.37
C THR A 220 -2.85 -10.03 8.66
N THR A 221 -3.23 -10.07 7.37
CA THR A 221 -3.53 -8.87 6.59
C THR A 221 -4.58 -7.98 7.27
N GLY A 222 -5.63 -8.59 7.83
CA GLY A 222 -6.69 -7.89 8.56
C GLY A 222 -6.16 -7.16 9.80
N THR A 223 -5.33 -7.84 10.60
CA THR A 223 -4.69 -7.24 11.79
C THR A 223 -3.84 -6.04 11.39
N ILE A 224 -3.00 -6.16 10.35
CA ILE A 224 -2.13 -5.08 9.88
C ILE A 224 -2.96 -3.85 9.45
N VAL A 225 -4.06 -4.05 8.70
CA VAL A 225 -4.91 -2.95 8.20
C VAL A 225 -5.70 -2.30 9.33
N LEU A 226 -6.25 -3.10 10.24
CA LEU A 226 -6.99 -2.59 11.39
C LEU A 226 -6.10 -1.75 12.30
N TRP A 227 -4.91 -2.27 12.67
CA TRP A 227 -3.98 -1.54 13.53
C TRP A 227 -3.41 -0.30 12.86
N GLN A 228 -3.27 -0.29 11.53
CA GLN A 228 -2.96 0.95 10.81
C GLN A 228 -4.08 1.98 10.97
N ALA A 229 -5.34 1.58 10.79
CA ALA A 229 -6.46 2.50 10.97
C ALA A 229 -6.50 3.07 12.41
N ILE A 230 -6.31 2.21 13.43
CA ILE A 230 -6.27 2.62 14.84
C ILE A 230 -5.12 3.60 15.10
N THR A 231 -3.90 3.22 14.75
CA THR A 231 -2.70 4.00 15.11
C THR A 231 -2.62 5.32 14.35
N VAL A 232 -2.99 5.34 13.06
CA VAL A 232 -3.01 6.58 12.28
C VAL A 232 -4.13 7.51 12.76
N THR A 233 -5.31 7.00 13.10
CA THR A 233 -6.38 7.81 13.72
C THR A 233 -5.89 8.43 15.02
N LEU A 234 -5.27 7.63 15.89
CA LEU A 234 -4.75 8.10 17.17
C LEU A 234 -3.70 9.21 17.01
N PHE A 235 -2.71 9.00 16.13
CA PHE A 235 -1.63 9.96 15.92
C PHE A 235 -2.06 11.20 15.12
N SER A 236 -3.10 11.10 14.29
CA SER A 236 -3.63 12.24 13.53
C SER A 236 -4.57 13.13 14.34
N LEU A 237 -5.20 12.59 15.41
CA LEU A 237 -6.17 13.33 16.22
C LEU A 237 -5.64 14.68 16.73
N PRO A 238 -4.45 14.76 17.38
CA PRO A 238 -3.94 16.04 17.90
C PRO A 238 -3.63 17.06 16.80
N LEU A 239 -3.39 16.60 15.56
CA LEU A 239 -3.12 17.46 14.41
C LEU A 239 -4.41 17.99 13.78
N ALA A 240 -5.51 17.25 13.91
CA ALA A 240 -6.81 17.60 13.34
C ALA A 240 -7.58 18.65 14.17
N LEU A 241 -7.33 18.70 15.51
CA LEU A 241 -8.11 19.53 16.42
C LEU A 241 -7.92 21.04 16.28
N PRO A 242 -6.68 21.58 16.03
CA PRO A 242 -6.44 23.03 16.06
C PRO A 242 -7.23 23.84 15.03
N HIS A 243 -7.50 23.24 13.85
CA HIS A 243 -8.18 23.91 12.73
C HIS A 243 -9.46 23.18 12.33
N TRP A 244 -10.16 22.61 13.33
CA TRP A 244 -11.36 21.82 13.08
C TRP A 244 -12.46 22.64 12.43
N GLN A 245 -12.96 22.17 11.30
CA GLN A 245 -14.12 22.71 10.57
C GLN A 245 -15.20 21.64 10.56
N ALA A 246 -16.46 22.02 10.85
CA ALA A 246 -17.56 21.06 10.83
C ALA A 246 -17.84 20.62 9.38
N PRO A 247 -17.66 19.33 9.02
CA PRO A 247 -17.98 18.85 7.69
C PRO A 247 -19.48 18.92 7.41
N THR A 248 -19.85 19.20 6.16
CA THR A 248 -21.22 19.10 5.66
C THR A 248 -21.68 17.64 5.60
N MET A 249 -22.99 17.41 5.44
CA MET A 249 -23.53 16.04 5.31
C MET A 249 -22.96 15.29 4.09
N LEU A 250 -22.69 16.00 2.99
CA LEU A 250 -22.07 15.41 1.81
C LEU A 250 -20.62 15.00 2.07
N GLU A 251 -19.85 15.82 2.80
CA GLU A 251 -18.47 15.51 3.18
C GLU A 251 -18.39 14.33 4.16
N TRP A 252 -19.34 14.23 5.13
CA TRP A 252 -19.45 13.04 5.99
C TRP A 252 -19.66 11.76 5.17
N PHE A 253 -20.55 11.81 4.17
CA PHE A 253 -20.76 10.67 3.27
C PHE A 253 -19.51 10.38 2.42
N ALA A 254 -18.83 11.44 1.93
CA ALA A 254 -17.57 11.29 1.21
C ALA A 254 -16.48 10.64 2.08
N PHE A 255 -16.38 10.99 3.38
CA PHE A 255 -15.45 10.32 4.31
C PHE A 255 -15.78 8.85 4.53
N LEU A 256 -17.05 8.46 4.53
CA LEU A 256 -17.43 7.04 4.59
C LEU A 256 -16.89 6.29 3.36
N ILE A 257 -17.05 6.86 2.16
CA ILE A 257 -16.47 6.31 0.92
C ILE A 257 -14.95 6.26 1.00
N CYS A 258 -14.30 7.33 1.47
CA CYS A 258 -12.85 7.39 1.65
C CYS A 258 -12.35 6.31 2.62
N GLY A 259 -13.07 6.08 3.71
CA GLY A 259 -12.77 5.03 4.68
C GLY A 259 -12.82 3.64 4.04
N ALA A 260 -13.87 3.37 3.28
CA ALA A 260 -14.03 2.10 2.56
C ALA A 260 -12.95 1.91 1.49
N LEU A 261 -12.73 2.90 0.62
CA LEU A 261 -11.69 2.87 -0.40
C LEU A 261 -10.29 2.70 0.22
N GLY A 262 -10.00 3.45 1.29
CA GLY A 262 -8.72 3.38 1.98
C GLY A 262 -8.46 2.02 2.62
N SER A 263 -9.43 1.45 3.31
CA SER A 263 -9.31 0.12 3.92
C SER A 263 -9.15 -0.97 2.87
N ALA A 264 -9.94 -0.91 1.79
CA ALA A 264 -9.84 -1.85 0.66
C ALA A 264 -8.49 -1.73 -0.06
N SER A 265 -8.01 -0.51 -0.33
CA SER A 265 -6.70 -0.27 -0.96
C SER A 265 -5.55 -0.86 -0.14
N HIS A 266 -5.53 -0.58 1.16
CA HIS A 266 -4.50 -1.12 2.06
C HIS A 266 -4.60 -2.64 2.23
N TYR A 267 -5.81 -3.19 2.21
CA TYR A 267 -5.99 -4.64 2.20
C TYR A 267 -5.39 -5.25 0.93
N CYS A 268 -5.73 -4.73 -0.25
CA CYS A 268 -5.18 -5.19 -1.53
C CYS A 268 -3.65 -5.07 -1.56
N LEU A 269 -3.10 -3.95 -1.09
CA LEU A 269 -1.66 -3.74 -1.00
C LEU A 269 -0.99 -4.78 -0.09
N THR A 270 -1.52 -5.00 1.10
CA THR A 270 -0.95 -5.96 2.04
C THR A 270 -1.04 -7.39 1.49
N ARG A 271 -2.15 -7.74 0.81
CA ARG A 271 -2.29 -9.04 0.12
C ARG A 271 -1.28 -9.20 -1.01
N SER A 272 -1.03 -8.14 -1.78
CA SER A 272 0.00 -8.13 -2.82
C SER A 272 1.39 -8.44 -2.23
N LEU A 273 1.76 -7.76 -1.14
CA LEU A 273 3.04 -7.96 -0.44
C LEU A 273 3.17 -9.35 0.21
N LEU A 274 2.04 -9.98 0.55
CA LEU A 274 2.03 -11.33 1.13
C LEU A 274 2.31 -12.40 0.07
N VAL A 275 1.72 -12.27 -1.13
CA VAL A 275 1.70 -13.35 -2.14
C VAL A 275 2.77 -13.23 -3.22
N ALA A 276 3.45 -12.08 -3.31
CA ALA A 276 4.50 -11.84 -4.30
C ALA A 276 5.67 -11.04 -3.71
N ASP A 277 6.80 -11.11 -4.40
CA ASP A 277 7.97 -10.30 -4.07
C ASP A 277 7.68 -8.82 -4.28
N MET A 278 8.30 -7.99 -3.44
CA MET A 278 8.07 -6.54 -3.47
C MET A 278 8.48 -5.92 -4.82
N SER A 279 9.58 -6.37 -5.40
CA SER A 279 10.08 -5.93 -6.72
C SER A 279 9.08 -6.23 -7.85
N ALA A 280 8.46 -7.43 -7.83
CA ALA A 280 7.49 -7.82 -8.86
C ALA A 280 6.23 -6.94 -8.83
N THR A 281 5.75 -6.57 -7.63
CA THR A 281 4.52 -5.77 -7.47
C THR A 281 4.70 -4.29 -7.86
N GLN A 282 5.94 -3.78 -7.88
CA GLN A 282 6.20 -2.40 -8.26
C GLN A 282 5.87 -2.11 -9.73
N SER A 283 5.94 -3.09 -10.64
CA SER A 283 5.58 -2.89 -12.04
C SER A 283 4.11 -2.52 -12.25
N ALA A 284 3.21 -2.93 -11.36
CA ALA A 284 1.79 -2.55 -11.44
C ALA A 284 1.55 -1.07 -11.10
N LYS A 285 2.49 -0.41 -10.40
CA LYS A 285 2.36 1.00 -10.01
C LYS A 285 2.41 2.00 -11.17
N PHE A 286 2.84 1.58 -12.37
CA PHE A 286 2.75 2.46 -13.55
C PHE A 286 1.33 2.85 -13.90
N LEU A 287 0.38 1.96 -13.62
CA LEU A 287 -1.03 2.23 -13.81
C LEU A 287 -1.48 3.41 -12.94
N ASP A 288 -0.85 3.63 -11.79
CA ASP A 288 -1.19 4.74 -10.88
C ASP A 288 -0.99 6.10 -11.55
N LEU A 289 0.05 6.27 -12.40
CA LEU A 289 0.26 7.52 -13.14
C LEU A 289 -0.84 7.75 -14.19
N ILE A 290 -1.26 6.70 -14.89
CA ILE A 290 -2.33 6.79 -15.87
C ILE A 290 -3.63 7.18 -15.17
N TRP A 291 -3.97 6.52 -14.06
CA TRP A 291 -5.16 6.84 -13.28
C TRP A 291 -5.11 8.23 -12.67
N ALA A 292 -3.96 8.65 -12.13
CA ALA A 292 -3.78 9.98 -11.55
C ALA A 292 -3.89 11.08 -12.60
N ALA A 293 -3.30 10.89 -13.79
CA ALA A 293 -3.42 11.84 -14.89
C ALA A 293 -4.86 11.95 -15.39
N LEU A 294 -5.53 10.80 -15.57
CA LEU A 294 -6.92 10.75 -16.03
C LEU A 294 -7.87 11.41 -15.02
N LEU A 295 -7.78 11.06 -13.74
CA LEU A 295 -8.61 11.65 -12.69
C LEU A 295 -8.26 13.11 -12.42
N GLY A 296 -6.99 13.48 -12.51
CA GLY A 296 -6.56 14.88 -12.43
C GLY A 296 -7.19 15.75 -13.52
N TRP A 297 -7.20 15.23 -14.75
CA TRP A 297 -7.84 15.92 -15.86
C TRP A 297 -9.37 15.95 -15.74
N LEU A 298 -10.03 14.82 -15.47
CA LEU A 298 -11.49 14.73 -15.43
C LEU A 298 -12.11 15.49 -14.25
N VAL A 299 -11.45 15.51 -13.10
CA VAL A 299 -12.03 16.05 -11.85
C VAL A 299 -11.54 17.47 -11.58
N PHE A 300 -10.28 17.78 -11.92
CA PHE A 300 -9.64 19.05 -11.55
C PHE A 300 -9.24 19.90 -12.78
N ALA A 301 -9.47 19.40 -14.00
CA ALA A 301 -8.96 19.98 -15.23
C ALA A 301 -7.42 20.18 -15.24
N ASP A 302 -6.69 19.44 -14.41
CA ASP A 302 -5.24 19.45 -14.33
C ASP A 302 -4.65 18.69 -15.52
N LEU A 303 -3.97 19.38 -16.43
CA LEU A 303 -3.18 18.73 -17.46
C LEU A 303 -1.76 18.49 -16.96
N PRO A 304 -1.24 17.23 -17.00
CA PRO A 304 0.13 16.97 -16.62
C PRO A 304 1.08 17.72 -17.54
N THR A 305 2.09 18.38 -16.97
CA THR A 305 3.10 19.10 -17.75
C THR A 305 3.99 18.11 -18.51
N ALA A 306 4.63 18.55 -19.59
CA ALA A 306 5.58 17.73 -20.34
C ALA A 306 6.70 17.18 -19.43
N ASN A 307 7.16 17.97 -18.45
CA ASN A 307 8.16 17.54 -17.49
C ASN A 307 7.63 16.47 -16.54
N THR A 308 6.38 16.57 -16.11
CA THR A 308 5.73 15.52 -15.27
C THR A 308 5.62 14.21 -16.02
N LEU A 309 5.22 14.26 -17.31
CA LEU A 309 5.13 13.08 -18.15
C LEU A 309 6.53 12.48 -18.45
N ALA A 310 7.50 13.32 -18.81
CA ALA A 310 8.86 12.87 -19.11
C ALA A 310 9.55 12.26 -17.87
N GLY A 311 9.49 12.93 -16.73
CA GLY A 311 10.07 12.44 -15.48
C GLY A 311 9.38 11.19 -14.98
N GLY A 312 8.03 11.16 -14.98
CA GLY A 312 7.24 9.99 -14.62
C GLY A 312 7.55 8.79 -15.55
N LEU A 313 7.66 9.00 -16.85
CA LEU A 313 8.03 7.97 -17.81
C LEU A 313 9.45 7.44 -17.53
N LEU A 314 10.41 8.31 -17.27
CA LEU A 314 11.79 7.92 -16.96
C LEU A 314 11.86 7.05 -15.70
N ILE A 315 11.21 7.48 -14.62
CA ILE A 315 11.13 6.69 -13.37
C ILE A 315 10.47 5.35 -13.65
N SER A 316 9.35 5.37 -14.39
CA SER A 316 8.60 4.20 -14.76
C SER A 316 9.44 3.19 -15.53
N LEU A 317 10.15 3.64 -16.58
CA LEU A 317 11.04 2.80 -17.38
C LEU A 317 12.17 2.21 -16.55
N ALA A 318 12.77 2.98 -15.62
CA ALA A 318 13.81 2.50 -14.73
C ALA A 318 13.33 1.34 -13.86
N ILE A 319 12.13 1.45 -13.29
CA ILE A 319 11.55 0.39 -12.43
C ILE A 319 11.15 -0.84 -13.27
N VAL A 320 10.54 -0.66 -14.47
CA VAL A 320 10.20 -1.79 -15.36
C VAL A 320 11.46 -2.52 -15.83
N TRP A 321 12.48 -1.76 -16.23
CA TRP A 321 13.76 -2.35 -16.64
C TRP A 321 14.35 -3.20 -15.50
N LEU A 322 14.37 -2.68 -14.29
CA LEU A 322 14.83 -3.39 -13.10
C LEU A 322 14.01 -4.67 -12.86
N ALA A 323 12.68 -4.57 -12.85
CA ALA A 323 11.78 -5.70 -12.61
C ALA A 323 11.99 -6.83 -13.66
N ARG A 324 12.11 -6.47 -14.94
CA ARG A 324 12.42 -7.42 -16.01
C ARG A 324 13.79 -8.07 -15.83
N ARG A 325 14.79 -7.30 -15.45
CA ARG A 325 16.16 -7.81 -15.24
C ARG A 325 16.20 -8.80 -14.07
N GLU A 326 15.54 -8.50 -12.97
CA GLU A 326 15.46 -9.39 -11.82
C GLU A 326 14.69 -10.69 -12.14
N SER A 327 13.60 -10.64 -12.89
CA SER A 327 12.86 -11.84 -13.27
C SER A 327 13.65 -12.79 -14.16
N HIS A 328 14.45 -12.27 -15.10
CA HIS A 328 15.33 -13.10 -15.95
C HIS A 328 16.43 -13.81 -15.17
N LEU A 329 16.83 -13.30 -14.01
CA LEU A 329 17.89 -13.86 -13.19
C LEU A 329 17.40 -14.98 -12.26
N LEU A 330 16.13 -14.91 -11.85
CA LEU A 330 15.48 -15.96 -11.07
C LEU A 330 15.14 -17.20 -11.93
N VAL A 331 15.06 -17.05 -13.25
CA VAL A 331 14.74 -18.15 -14.21
C VAL A 331 15.99 -18.91 -14.67
N ARG A 332 17.21 -18.44 -14.39
CA ARG A 332 18.42 -19.24 -14.69
C ARG A 332 18.57 -20.37 -13.65
N PRO A 333 18.33 -21.65 -14.00
CA PRO A 333 18.64 -22.77 -13.11
C PRO A 333 20.14 -22.71 -12.84
N SER A 334 20.54 -23.06 -11.63
CA SER A 334 21.93 -23.34 -11.26
C SER A 334 22.47 -24.51 -12.10
N ALA A 335 22.92 -24.21 -13.30
CA ALA A 335 23.53 -25.19 -14.22
C ALA A 335 24.98 -25.56 -13.81
N GLU A 336 25.33 -25.38 -12.54
CA GLU A 336 26.71 -25.60 -12.05
C GLU A 336 26.85 -26.70 -10.98
N SER A 337 25.82 -27.54 -10.75
CA SER A 337 25.97 -28.66 -9.82
C SER A 337 26.11 -30.05 -10.48
N THR A 338 26.38 -30.09 -11.79
CA THR A 338 26.70 -31.35 -12.48
C THR A 338 28.03 -31.25 -13.24
N ARG A 339 29.11 -31.15 -12.52
CA ARG A 339 30.41 -31.66 -13.00
C ARG A 339 30.82 -32.81 -12.10
N PRO A 340 31.10 -33.98 -12.68
CA PRO A 340 31.49 -35.21 -11.99
C PRO A 340 32.85 -35.03 -11.34
#